data_b01de456154be3fe48d3edbd81c0e5da
#
_entry.id   b01de456154be3fe48d3edbd81c0e5da
#
_cell.length_a   1.000
_cell.length_b   1.000
_cell.length_c   1.000
_cell.angle_alpha   90.00
_cell.angle_beta   90.00
_cell.angle_gamma   90.00
#
_symmetry.space_group_name_H-M   'P 1'
#
loop_
_entity.id
_entity.type
_entity.pdbx_description
1 polymer ?
#
loop_
_entity_poly.entity_id
_entity_poly.type
_entity_poly.pdbx_seq_one_letter_code
_entity_poly.pdbx_strand_id
1 'polypeptide(L)'
;MVLFWPKFPFAMLIIGIAGGSGSGKTTVVHRIMSSFSRDQVTIVSQDSYYKDNSHIPLAERSNINFDHPNSIEFDLLVKHLTDLRNGKGIDEPTYDYITSTRLKETIRIEPNHVIIVEGILLFTDKRVRDLCDIKVFVDAEPDDRLIRIIERDMRERGRTAHQVIERYALVKEMHIQFIEPTKRFADLIVPQGGENQVAIDMMVATIRQKLLQEAAKSSLA
;
A
#
# COMPACT_ATOMS: atom_id res chain seq x y z
N MET A 1 10.36 -23.20 -19.57
CA MET A 1 11.65 -22.47 -19.68
C MET A 1 11.72 -21.55 -18.47
N VAL A 2 12.50 -21.94 -17.44
CA VAL A 2 12.68 -21.12 -16.23
C VAL A 2 13.66 -20.02 -16.63
N LEU A 3 13.16 -18.78 -16.73
CA LEU A 3 14.03 -17.61 -16.90
C LEU A 3 14.81 -17.44 -15.60
N PHE A 4 16.11 -17.75 -15.63
CA PHE A 4 17.04 -17.44 -14.57
C PHE A 4 17.23 -15.93 -14.54
N TRP A 5 16.68 -15.27 -13.54
CA TRP A 5 16.76 -13.83 -13.34
C TRP A 5 18.07 -13.52 -12.58
N PRO A 6 18.99 -12.69 -13.11
CA PRO A 6 20.20 -12.38 -12.38
C PRO A 6 19.90 -11.50 -11.16
N LYS A 7 20.56 -11.80 -10.03
CA LYS A 7 20.46 -11.01 -8.81
C LYS A 7 21.35 -9.77 -8.91
N PHE A 8 20.75 -8.60 -9.30
CA PHE A 8 21.37 -7.26 -9.35
C PHE A 8 22.55 -7.03 -10.32
N PRO A 9 22.61 -5.89 -11.07
CA PRO A 9 21.99 -4.57 -10.83
C PRO A 9 20.88 -4.24 -11.84
N PHE A 10 19.62 -4.30 -11.42
CA PHE A 10 18.49 -4.01 -12.28
C PHE A 10 17.68 -2.84 -11.70
N ALA A 11 17.08 -2.04 -12.59
CA ALA A 11 16.14 -1.02 -12.17
C ALA A 11 14.92 -1.68 -11.52
N MET A 12 14.83 -1.58 -10.19
CA MET A 12 13.68 -2.00 -9.42
C MET A 12 12.47 -1.16 -9.82
N LEU A 13 11.34 -1.80 -10.08
CA LEU A 13 10.07 -1.13 -10.34
C LEU A 13 9.32 -0.94 -9.02
N ILE A 14 9.05 0.29 -8.61
CA ILE A 14 8.21 0.61 -7.46
C ILE A 14 6.84 1.06 -7.95
N ILE A 15 5.79 0.34 -7.55
CA ILE A 15 4.39 0.63 -7.89
C ILE A 15 3.68 1.09 -6.63
N GLY A 16 3.25 2.35 -6.60
CA GLY A 16 2.41 2.87 -5.54
C GLY A 16 0.93 2.61 -5.82
N ILE A 17 0.22 2.03 -4.86
CA ILE A 17 -1.23 1.79 -4.94
C ILE A 17 -1.92 2.52 -3.80
N ALA A 18 -2.57 3.64 -4.11
CA ALA A 18 -3.35 4.45 -3.17
C ALA A 18 -4.85 4.33 -3.41
N GLY A 19 -5.64 4.91 -2.53
CA GLY A 19 -7.11 4.95 -2.61
C GLY A 19 -7.75 4.92 -1.23
N GLY A 20 -9.02 5.23 -1.12
CA GLY A 20 -9.72 5.33 0.17
C GLY A 20 -9.79 4.00 0.94
N SER A 21 -10.02 4.07 2.23
CA SER A 21 -10.37 2.88 3.02
C SER A 21 -11.60 2.21 2.40
N GLY A 22 -11.60 0.88 2.26
CA GLY A 22 -12.69 0.13 1.62
C GLY A 22 -12.72 0.20 0.09
N SER A 23 -11.77 0.89 -0.58
CA SER A 23 -11.76 0.97 -2.05
C SER A 23 -11.37 -0.34 -2.75
N GLY A 24 -10.82 -1.33 -2.03
CA GLY A 24 -10.39 -2.60 -2.59
C GLY A 24 -8.92 -2.65 -3.01
N LYS A 25 -8.07 -1.73 -2.55
CA LYS A 25 -6.61 -1.74 -2.80
C LYS A 25 -5.97 -3.09 -2.54
N THR A 26 -6.18 -3.63 -1.35
CA THR A 26 -5.61 -4.93 -0.94
C THR A 26 -6.04 -6.06 -1.86
N THR A 27 -7.30 -6.05 -2.35
CA THR A 27 -7.78 -7.02 -3.33
C THR A 27 -7.04 -6.86 -4.66
N VAL A 28 -6.86 -5.62 -5.15
CA VAL A 28 -6.07 -5.33 -6.37
C VAL A 28 -4.64 -5.85 -6.20
N VAL A 29 -3.98 -5.53 -5.09
CA VAL A 29 -2.61 -5.98 -4.78
C VAL A 29 -2.53 -7.51 -4.79
N HIS A 30 -3.42 -8.21 -4.10
CA HIS A 30 -3.42 -9.67 -4.06
C HIS A 30 -3.65 -10.31 -5.44
N ARG A 31 -4.54 -9.74 -6.25
CA ARG A 31 -4.77 -10.23 -7.62
C ARG A 31 -3.56 -10.00 -8.53
N ILE A 32 -2.89 -8.86 -8.42
CA ILE A 32 -1.63 -8.64 -9.14
C ILE A 32 -0.59 -9.66 -8.68
N MET A 33 -0.40 -9.82 -7.37
CA MET A 33 0.58 -10.76 -6.80
C MET A 33 0.36 -12.19 -7.24
N SER A 34 -0.90 -12.64 -7.34
CA SER A 34 -1.23 -14.01 -7.78
C SER A 34 -0.75 -14.32 -9.20
N SER A 35 -0.43 -13.30 -10.01
CA SER A 35 0.05 -13.42 -11.38
C SER A 35 1.57 -13.50 -11.50
N PHE A 36 2.29 -13.40 -10.37
CA PHE A 36 3.75 -13.43 -10.29
C PHE A 36 4.23 -14.44 -9.24
N SER A 37 5.48 -14.88 -9.37
CA SER A 37 6.12 -15.69 -8.34
C SER A 37 6.59 -14.79 -7.16
N ARG A 38 6.70 -15.36 -5.97
CA ARG A 38 7.07 -14.63 -4.74
C ARG A 38 8.47 -14.01 -4.79
N ASP A 39 9.33 -14.51 -5.66
CA ASP A 39 10.68 -14.02 -5.91
C ASP A 39 10.72 -12.86 -6.93
N GLN A 40 9.59 -12.50 -7.52
CA GLN A 40 9.48 -11.40 -8.49
C GLN A 40 8.87 -10.13 -7.90
N VAL A 41 7.90 -10.27 -6.99
CA VAL A 41 7.11 -9.16 -6.46
C VAL A 41 7.06 -9.22 -4.94
N THR A 42 7.31 -8.09 -4.31
CA THR A 42 7.19 -7.90 -2.85
C THR A 42 6.21 -6.78 -2.53
N ILE A 43 5.51 -6.90 -1.41
CA ILE A 43 4.61 -5.86 -0.90
C ILE A 43 5.28 -5.15 0.28
N VAL A 44 5.09 -3.83 0.34
CA VAL A 44 5.33 -2.98 1.51
C VAL A 44 4.01 -2.29 1.86
N SER A 45 3.50 -2.53 3.06
CA SER A 45 2.25 -1.90 3.51
C SER A 45 2.53 -0.61 4.24
N GLN A 46 1.93 0.50 3.80
CA GLN A 46 2.00 1.76 4.54
C GLN A 46 1.44 1.63 5.96
N ASP A 47 0.45 0.77 6.16
CA ASP A 47 -0.18 0.58 7.46
C ASP A 47 0.80 0.03 8.51
N SER A 48 1.89 -0.63 8.09
CA SER A 48 3.00 -1.03 8.96
C SER A 48 3.76 0.18 9.54
N TYR A 49 3.66 1.34 8.91
CA TYR A 49 4.38 2.56 9.27
C TYR A 49 3.56 3.56 10.09
N TYR A 50 2.43 3.15 10.68
CA TYR A 50 1.80 3.98 11.70
C TYR A 50 2.79 4.25 12.84
N LYS A 51 2.78 5.48 13.37
CA LYS A 51 3.63 5.87 14.50
C LYS A 51 3.31 5.03 15.71
N ASP A 52 4.33 4.76 16.52
CA ASP A 52 4.14 4.04 17.78
C ASP A 52 3.38 4.91 18.77
N ASN A 53 2.26 4.41 19.26
CA ASN A 53 1.40 5.05 20.23
C ASN A 53 1.45 4.35 21.59
N SER A 54 2.48 3.54 21.87
CA SER A 54 2.62 2.80 23.14
C SER A 54 2.68 3.72 24.37
N HIS A 55 3.14 4.96 24.20
CA HIS A 55 3.19 5.99 25.22
C HIS A 55 1.81 6.57 25.60
N ILE A 56 0.77 6.33 24.78
CA ILE A 56 -0.61 6.79 25.01
C ILE A 56 -1.37 5.68 25.75
N PRO A 57 -2.14 5.95 26.80
CA PRO A 57 -2.99 4.96 27.47
C PRO A 57 -3.94 4.27 26.47
N LEU A 58 -4.14 2.96 26.61
CA LEU A 58 -4.94 2.17 25.65
C LEU A 58 -6.35 2.74 25.43
N ALA A 59 -7.00 3.21 26.51
CA ALA A 59 -8.34 3.80 26.44
C ALA A 59 -8.42 5.08 25.58
N GLU A 60 -7.31 5.79 25.42
CA GLU A 60 -7.23 7.05 24.68
C GLU A 60 -6.83 6.84 23.21
N ARG A 61 -6.26 5.69 22.86
CA ARG A 61 -5.79 5.39 21.50
C ARG A 61 -6.93 5.29 20.49
N SER A 62 -8.16 5.02 20.95
CA SER A 62 -9.36 5.05 20.10
C SER A 62 -9.65 6.43 19.51
N ASN A 63 -9.13 7.51 20.14
CA ASN A 63 -9.29 8.89 19.69
C ASN A 63 -8.26 9.32 18.63
N ILE A 64 -7.27 8.46 18.35
CA ILE A 64 -6.24 8.77 17.37
C ILE A 64 -6.86 8.72 15.96
N ASN A 65 -6.57 9.78 15.19
CA ASN A 65 -6.99 9.85 13.80
C ASN A 65 -5.96 9.16 12.87
N PHE A 66 -6.18 7.89 12.59
CA PHE A 66 -5.31 7.08 11.72
C PHE A 66 -5.44 7.42 10.23
N ASP A 67 -6.47 8.17 9.85
CA ASP A 67 -6.70 8.59 8.47
C ASP A 67 -6.06 9.97 8.16
N HIS A 68 -5.35 10.56 9.13
CA HIS A 68 -4.60 11.81 8.96
C HIS A 68 -3.12 11.53 8.61
N PRO A 69 -2.49 12.26 7.66
CA PRO A 69 -1.09 12.04 7.27
C PRO A 69 -0.07 12.04 8.41
N ASN A 70 -0.33 12.81 9.47
CA ASN A 70 0.54 12.84 10.65
C ASN A 70 0.59 11.51 11.44
N SER A 71 -0.31 10.57 11.16
CA SER A 71 -0.30 9.24 11.78
C SER A 71 0.80 8.33 11.25
N ILE A 72 1.34 8.63 10.06
CA ILE A 72 2.33 7.82 9.37
C ILE A 72 3.76 8.35 9.63
N GLU A 73 4.70 7.44 9.81
CA GLU A 73 6.13 7.71 9.87
C GLU A 73 6.73 7.68 8.46
N PHE A 74 6.44 8.73 7.68
CA PHE A 74 6.89 8.83 6.28
C PHE A 74 8.41 8.82 6.13
N ASP A 75 9.16 9.36 7.08
CA ASP A 75 10.62 9.36 7.02
C ASP A 75 11.18 7.94 7.01
N LEU A 76 10.62 7.04 7.82
CA LEU A 76 10.99 5.63 7.83
C LEU A 76 10.55 4.92 6.53
N LEU A 77 9.33 5.17 6.05
CA LEU A 77 8.84 4.59 4.81
C LEU A 77 9.71 5.01 3.61
N VAL A 78 10.02 6.30 3.48
CA VAL A 78 10.90 6.83 2.42
C VAL A 78 12.30 6.22 2.49
N LYS A 79 12.87 6.13 3.72
CA LYS A 79 14.15 5.48 3.93
C LYS A 79 14.12 4.02 3.46
N HIS A 80 13.11 3.25 3.84
CA HIS A 80 12.99 1.84 3.49
C HIS A 80 12.80 1.64 1.98
N LEU A 81 11.95 2.43 1.32
CA LEU A 81 11.79 2.36 -0.13
C LEU A 81 13.08 2.73 -0.87
N THR A 82 13.84 3.71 -0.34
CA THR A 82 15.14 4.10 -0.89
C THR A 82 16.18 3.00 -0.70
N ASP A 83 16.22 2.36 0.47
CA ASP A 83 17.14 1.25 0.76
C ASP A 83 16.84 0.06 -0.16
N LEU A 84 15.57 -0.31 -0.34
CA LEU A 84 15.15 -1.36 -1.28
C LEU A 84 15.59 -1.02 -2.72
N ARG A 85 15.34 0.22 -3.19
CA ARG A 85 15.75 0.66 -4.52
C ARG A 85 17.27 0.58 -4.74
N ASN A 86 18.04 0.76 -3.67
CA ASN A 86 19.51 0.63 -3.69
C ASN A 86 19.98 -0.81 -3.43
N GLY A 87 19.10 -1.80 -3.51
CA GLY A 87 19.47 -3.20 -3.33
C GLY A 87 19.71 -3.63 -1.88
N LYS A 88 19.25 -2.84 -0.90
CA LYS A 88 19.39 -3.15 0.52
C LYS A 88 18.08 -3.66 1.09
N GLY A 89 18.14 -4.79 1.80
CA GLY A 89 17.01 -5.30 2.54
C GLY A 89 16.64 -4.40 3.72
N ILE A 90 15.36 -4.44 4.10
CA ILE A 90 14.79 -3.65 5.19
C ILE A 90 14.14 -4.54 6.24
N ASP A 91 13.97 -4.01 7.44
CA ASP A 91 13.18 -4.62 8.50
C ASP A 91 11.86 -3.82 8.64
N GLU A 92 10.83 -4.26 7.89
CA GLU A 92 9.51 -3.62 7.89
C GLU A 92 8.90 -3.73 9.30
N PRO A 93 8.44 -2.63 9.90
CA PRO A 93 7.75 -2.68 11.18
C PRO A 93 6.44 -3.47 11.07
N THR A 94 5.96 -3.98 12.19
CA THR A 94 4.64 -4.60 12.30
C THR A 94 3.76 -3.76 13.22
N TYR A 95 2.46 -3.74 12.94
CA TYR A 95 1.50 -2.92 13.67
C TYR A 95 0.30 -3.75 14.14
N ASP A 96 -0.03 -3.63 15.41
CA ASP A 96 -1.22 -4.25 15.98
C ASP A 96 -2.40 -3.26 15.98
N TYR A 97 -3.42 -3.56 15.19
CA TYR A 97 -4.62 -2.72 15.06
C TYR A 97 -5.55 -2.79 16.27
N ILE A 98 -5.46 -3.83 17.09
CA ILE A 98 -6.28 -4.00 18.29
C ILE A 98 -5.77 -3.08 19.39
N THR A 99 -4.46 -3.10 19.63
CA THR A 99 -3.82 -2.25 20.64
C THR A 99 -3.39 -0.89 20.10
N SER A 100 -3.47 -0.69 18.77
CA SER A 100 -3.05 0.54 18.08
C SER A 100 -1.59 0.93 18.40
N THR A 101 -0.69 -0.06 18.36
CA THR A 101 0.75 0.13 18.62
C THR A 101 1.61 -0.58 17.59
N ARG A 102 2.82 -0.05 17.41
CA ARG A 102 3.87 -0.77 16.69
C ARG A 102 4.42 -1.89 17.57
N LEU A 103 4.60 -3.06 17.00
CA LEU A 103 5.22 -4.19 17.69
C LEU A 103 6.76 -4.08 17.63
N LYS A 104 7.44 -4.87 18.47
CA LYS A 104 8.91 -4.96 18.44
C LYS A 104 9.41 -5.84 17.29
N GLU A 105 8.59 -6.77 16.88
CA GLU A 105 8.87 -7.69 15.78
C GLU A 105 8.83 -6.93 14.47
N THR A 106 9.75 -7.29 13.57
CA THR A 106 9.82 -6.76 12.22
C THR A 106 9.77 -7.89 11.20
N ILE A 107 9.40 -7.59 9.98
CA ILE A 107 9.42 -8.54 8.87
C ILE A 107 10.58 -8.18 7.97
N ARG A 108 11.53 -9.12 7.78
CA ARG A 108 12.63 -8.92 6.85
C ARG A 108 12.13 -8.94 5.42
N ILE A 109 12.36 -7.87 4.68
CA ILE A 109 12.05 -7.72 3.26
C ILE A 109 13.37 -7.57 2.49
N GLU A 110 13.60 -8.48 1.57
CA GLU A 110 14.73 -8.39 0.64
C GLU A 110 14.30 -7.64 -0.63
N PRO A 111 15.24 -6.94 -1.28
CA PRO A 111 14.99 -6.28 -2.54
C PRO A 111 14.50 -7.28 -3.60
N ASN A 112 13.52 -6.85 -4.39
CA ASN A 112 12.98 -7.65 -5.46
C ASN A 112 12.81 -6.82 -6.74
N HIS A 113 12.49 -7.46 -7.86
CA HIS A 113 12.34 -6.77 -9.15
C HIS A 113 11.18 -5.77 -9.16
N VAL A 114 10.10 -6.12 -8.46
CA VAL A 114 8.93 -5.25 -8.28
C VAL A 114 8.62 -5.11 -6.80
N ILE A 115 8.49 -3.88 -6.35
CA ILE A 115 7.94 -3.53 -5.05
C ILE A 115 6.57 -2.89 -5.27
N ILE A 116 5.55 -3.46 -4.66
CA ILE A 116 4.24 -2.81 -4.57
C ILE A 116 4.16 -2.17 -3.19
N VAL A 117 4.04 -0.85 -3.12
CA VAL A 117 3.75 -0.14 -1.88
C VAL A 117 2.30 0.31 -1.89
N GLU A 118 1.52 -0.05 -0.85
CA GLU A 118 0.10 0.27 -0.80
C GLU A 118 -0.29 1.01 0.48
N GLY A 119 -1.27 1.89 0.38
CA GLY A 119 -1.82 2.58 1.55
C GLY A 119 -2.77 3.72 1.22
N ILE A 120 -3.59 4.09 2.20
CA ILE A 120 -4.61 5.15 2.00
C ILE A 120 -3.99 6.54 1.88
N LEU A 121 -2.90 6.82 2.58
CA LEU A 121 -2.23 8.12 2.65
C LEU A 121 -0.96 8.18 1.78
N LEU A 122 -0.70 7.14 0.99
CA LEU A 122 0.57 6.94 0.29
C LEU A 122 0.98 8.16 -0.55
N PHE A 123 0.04 8.73 -1.28
CA PHE A 123 0.33 9.85 -2.18
C PHE A 123 0.21 11.23 -1.52
N THR A 124 0.04 11.30 -0.21
CA THR A 124 0.09 12.58 0.52
C THR A 124 1.51 13.10 0.64
N ASP A 125 2.52 12.21 0.75
CA ASP A 125 3.93 12.60 0.81
C ASP A 125 4.56 12.64 -0.60
N LYS A 126 5.13 13.79 -0.96
CA LYS A 126 5.78 13.98 -2.27
C LYS A 126 6.96 13.05 -2.46
N ARG A 127 7.75 12.78 -1.44
CA ARG A 127 8.96 11.94 -1.51
C ARG A 127 8.59 10.50 -1.87
N VAL A 128 7.47 10.00 -1.33
CA VAL A 128 6.94 8.67 -1.70
C VAL A 128 6.46 8.65 -3.15
N ARG A 129 5.73 9.70 -3.59
CA ARG A 129 5.31 9.80 -4.99
C ARG A 129 6.49 9.81 -5.97
N ASP A 130 7.58 10.51 -5.61
CA ASP A 130 8.78 10.61 -6.45
C ASP A 130 9.55 9.27 -6.52
N LEU A 131 9.38 8.39 -5.52
CA LEU A 131 9.94 7.04 -5.53
C LEU A 131 9.08 6.04 -6.32
N CYS A 132 7.82 6.35 -6.61
CA CYS A 132 6.94 5.45 -7.38
C CYS A 132 7.14 5.66 -8.88
N ASP A 133 7.48 4.58 -9.60
CA ASP A 133 7.61 4.58 -11.06
C ASP A 133 6.23 4.50 -11.74
N ILE A 134 5.26 3.86 -11.07
CA ILE A 134 3.84 3.80 -11.47
C ILE A 134 2.99 4.14 -10.24
N LYS A 135 2.06 5.04 -10.42
CA LYS A 135 1.11 5.47 -9.38
C LYS A 135 -0.30 5.09 -9.78
N VAL A 136 -0.93 4.24 -8.98
CA VAL A 136 -2.28 3.73 -9.20
C VAL A 136 -3.20 4.24 -8.09
N PHE A 137 -4.33 4.81 -8.45
CA PHE A 137 -5.37 5.17 -7.50
C PHE A 137 -6.57 4.23 -7.67
N VAL A 138 -6.89 3.48 -6.62
CA VAL A 138 -8.03 2.56 -6.59
C VAL A 138 -9.24 3.31 -6.07
N ASP A 139 -10.22 3.47 -6.94
CA ASP A 139 -11.43 4.26 -6.69
C ASP A 139 -12.65 3.36 -6.48
N ALA A 140 -13.55 3.78 -5.59
CA ALA A 140 -14.83 3.12 -5.35
C ALA A 140 -15.81 4.13 -4.75
N GLU A 141 -17.09 3.94 -5.03
CA GLU A 141 -18.14 4.79 -4.52
C GLU A 141 -18.18 4.80 -2.97
N PRO A 142 -18.57 5.93 -2.35
CA PRO A 142 -18.52 6.08 -0.90
C PRO A 142 -19.37 5.06 -0.13
N ASP A 143 -20.52 4.67 -0.65
CA ASP A 143 -21.42 3.67 -0.08
C ASP A 143 -20.83 2.25 -0.13
N ASP A 144 -20.25 1.85 -1.26
CA ASP A 144 -19.50 0.60 -1.39
C ASP A 144 -18.35 0.53 -0.38
N ARG A 145 -17.60 1.63 -0.25
CA ARG A 145 -16.50 1.72 0.71
C ARG A 145 -17.00 1.56 2.14
N LEU A 146 -18.11 2.23 2.50
CA LEU A 146 -18.69 2.14 3.84
C LEU A 146 -19.10 0.71 4.17
N ILE A 147 -19.80 0.02 3.26
CA ILE A 147 -20.23 -1.37 3.46
C ILE A 147 -19.01 -2.26 3.72
N ARG A 148 -17.98 -2.16 2.88
CA ARG A 148 -16.74 -2.95 3.02
C ARG A 148 -15.96 -2.62 4.30
N ILE A 149 -15.98 -1.36 4.77
CA ILE A 149 -15.36 -0.96 6.04
C ILE A 149 -16.11 -1.60 7.21
N ILE A 150 -17.45 -1.58 7.21
CA ILE A 150 -18.26 -2.19 8.26
C ILE A 150 -17.96 -3.68 8.35
N GLU A 151 -18.02 -4.41 7.24
CA GLU A 151 -17.77 -5.85 7.20
C GLU A 151 -16.36 -6.21 7.68
N ARG A 152 -15.34 -5.51 7.20
CA ARG A 152 -13.95 -5.73 7.60
C ARG A 152 -13.74 -5.44 9.08
N ASP A 153 -14.18 -4.29 9.56
CA ASP A 153 -13.89 -3.84 10.93
C ASP A 153 -14.64 -4.69 11.97
N MET A 154 -15.81 -5.22 11.61
CA MET A 154 -16.52 -6.20 12.44
C MET A 154 -15.77 -7.54 12.50
N ARG A 155 -15.25 -8.02 11.38
CA ARG A 155 -14.58 -9.33 11.29
C ARG A 155 -13.17 -9.30 11.86
N GLU A 156 -12.39 -8.24 11.59
CA GLU A 156 -10.94 -8.22 11.78
C GLU A 156 -10.47 -7.29 12.91
N ARG A 157 -11.30 -6.30 13.30
CA ARG A 157 -10.90 -5.27 14.28
C ARG A 157 -11.75 -5.27 15.55
N GLY A 158 -12.67 -6.22 15.69
CA GLY A 158 -13.54 -6.37 16.87
C GLY A 158 -14.51 -5.20 17.11
N ARG A 159 -14.81 -4.40 16.08
CA ARG A 159 -15.75 -3.26 16.18
C ARG A 159 -17.16 -3.70 15.91
N THR A 160 -18.12 -2.99 16.52
CA THR A 160 -19.54 -3.09 16.15
C THR A 160 -19.84 -2.22 14.92
N ALA A 161 -20.89 -2.53 14.17
CA ALA A 161 -21.34 -1.68 13.04
C ALA A 161 -21.63 -0.25 13.50
N HIS A 162 -22.21 -0.06 14.69
CA HIS A 162 -22.50 1.26 15.25
C HIS A 162 -21.22 2.08 15.45
N GLN A 163 -20.20 1.50 16.06
CA GLN A 163 -18.89 2.16 16.24
C GLN A 163 -18.24 2.55 14.91
N VAL A 164 -18.39 1.73 13.87
CA VAL A 164 -17.87 2.05 12.53
C VAL A 164 -18.62 3.22 11.93
N ILE A 165 -19.96 3.24 12.04
CA ILE A 165 -20.81 4.31 11.50
C ILE A 165 -20.52 5.64 12.20
N GLU A 166 -20.40 5.65 13.52
CA GLU A 166 -20.05 6.86 14.29
C GLU A 166 -18.69 7.45 13.84
N ARG A 167 -17.72 6.57 13.61
CA ARG A 167 -16.38 6.97 13.14
C ARG A 167 -16.36 7.41 11.68
N TYR A 168 -17.30 6.95 10.87
CA TYR A 168 -17.28 7.15 9.41
C TYR A 168 -17.32 8.62 9.00
N ALA A 169 -17.94 9.49 9.78
CA ALA A 169 -17.94 10.93 9.52
C ALA A 169 -16.50 11.48 9.45
N LEU A 170 -15.64 11.10 10.40
CA LEU A 170 -14.23 11.47 10.43
C LEU A 170 -13.47 10.82 9.27
N VAL A 171 -13.68 9.52 9.00
CA VAL A 171 -13.03 8.81 7.89
C VAL A 171 -13.36 9.48 6.55
N LYS A 172 -14.63 9.87 6.35
CA LYS A 172 -15.08 10.59 5.15
C LYS A 172 -14.44 11.97 5.03
N GLU A 173 -14.36 12.72 6.12
CA GLU A 173 -13.71 14.04 6.14
C GLU A 173 -12.23 13.92 5.75
N MET A 174 -11.49 13.00 6.36
CA MET A 174 -10.08 12.76 6.06
C MET A 174 -9.88 12.29 4.61
N HIS A 175 -10.80 11.47 4.10
CA HIS A 175 -10.77 11.06 2.71
C HIS A 175 -10.86 12.26 1.76
N ILE A 176 -11.85 13.15 1.98
CA ILE A 176 -12.05 14.35 1.15
C ILE A 176 -10.86 15.30 1.27
N GLN A 177 -10.31 15.46 2.47
CA GLN A 177 -9.24 16.43 2.72
C GLN A 177 -7.86 15.95 2.23
N PHE A 178 -7.51 14.69 2.44
CA PHE A 178 -6.15 14.20 2.23
C PHE A 178 -6.02 13.12 1.15
N ILE A 179 -7.01 12.24 0.98
CA ILE A 179 -6.87 11.07 0.11
C ILE A 179 -7.35 11.37 -1.31
N GLU A 180 -8.59 11.80 -1.46
CA GLU A 180 -9.20 12.10 -2.77
C GLU A 180 -8.41 13.12 -3.59
N PRO A 181 -7.85 14.21 -3.02
CA PRO A 181 -7.04 15.16 -3.79
C PRO A 181 -5.76 14.54 -4.39
N THR A 182 -5.29 13.41 -3.86
CA THR A 182 -4.08 12.73 -4.37
C THR A 182 -4.33 11.93 -5.64
N LYS A 183 -5.58 11.66 -5.98
CA LYS A 183 -6.02 10.99 -7.21
C LYS A 183 -5.42 11.65 -8.47
N ARG A 184 -5.25 12.97 -8.46
CA ARG A 184 -4.63 13.74 -9.55
C ARG A 184 -3.17 13.38 -9.83
N PHE A 185 -2.48 12.71 -8.90
CA PHE A 185 -1.09 12.30 -9.07
C PHE A 185 -0.97 10.88 -9.64
N ALA A 186 -2.07 10.17 -9.78
CA ALA A 186 -2.08 8.81 -10.31
C ALA A 186 -1.85 8.81 -11.82
N ASP A 187 -1.06 7.84 -12.28
CA ASP A 187 -0.87 7.53 -13.70
C ASP A 187 -2.04 6.67 -14.22
N LEU A 188 -2.69 5.90 -13.31
CA LEU A 188 -3.84 5.07 -13.60
C LEU A 188 -4.87 5.16 -12.47
N ILE A 189 -6.14 5.31 -12.82
CA ILE A 189 -7.27 5.21 -11.89
C ILE A 189 -8.02 3.91 -12.16
N VAL A 190 -8.19 3.08 -11.14
CA VAL A 190 -8.91 1.79 -11.22
C VAL A 190 -10.27 1.96 -10.56
N PRO A 191 -11.35 2.14 -11.31
CA PRO A 191 -12.69 2.21 -10.77
C PRO A 191 -13.16 0.83 -10.27
N GLN A 192 -14.11 0.81 -9.35
CA GLN A 192 -14.72 -0.40 -8.76
C GLN A 192 -13.75 -1.27 -7.94
N GLY A 193 -12.55 -0.78 -7.69
CA GLY A 193 -11.57 -1.49 -6.86
C GLY A 193 -11.18 -2.87 -7.40
N GLY A 194 -11.13 -3.85 -6.51
CA GLY A 194 -10.74 -5.22 -6.86
C GLY A 194 -11.69 -5.97 -7.79
N GLU A 195 -12.89 -5.47 -8.06
CA GLU A 195 -13.84 -6.09 -8.98
C GLU A 195 -13.48 -5.84 -10.46
N ASN A 196 -12.64 -4.85 -10.74
CA ASN A 196 -12.23 -4.49 -12.11
C ASN A 196 -11.14 -5.41 -12.64
N GLN A 197 -11.51 -6.59 -13.10
CA GLN A 197 -10.55 -7.58 -13.63
C GLN A 197 -9.80 -7.05 -14.84
N VAL A 198 -10.45 -6.28 -15.73
CA VAL A 198 -9.82 -5.71 -16.93
C VAL A 198 -8.66 -4.78 -16.55
N ALA A 199 -8.86 -3.88 -15.58
CA ALA A 199 -7.80 -2.99 -15.12
C ALA A 199 -6.65 -3.78 -14.46
N ILE A 200 -6.96 -4.83 -13.70
CA ILE A 200 -5.96 -5.70 -13.07
C ILE A 200 -5.13 -6.43 -14.14
N ASP A 201 -5.76 -6.98 -15.16
CA ASP A 201 -5.07 -7.68 -16.26
C ASP A 201 -4.15 -6.72 -17.04
N MET A 202 -4.60 -5.49 -17.29
CA MET A 202 -3.77 -4.44 -17.91
C MET A 202 -2.55 -4.09 -17.04
N MET A 203 -2.71 -3.97 -15.73
CA MET A 203 -1.58 -3.73 -14.81
C MET A 203 -0.60 -4.90 -14.82
N VAL A 204 -1.09 -6.14 -14.74
CA VAL A 204 -0.27 -7.35 -14.82
C VAL A 204 0.52 -7.39 -16.14
N ALA A 205 -0.12 -7.09 -17.25
CA ALA A 205 0.54 -7.04 -18.57
C ALA A 205 1.63 -5.96 -18.61
N THR A 206 1.35 -4.78 -18.06
CA THR A 206 2.31 -3.66 -17.99
C THR A 206 3.52 -4.01 -17.13
N ILE A 207 3.31 -4.63 -15.97
CA ILE A 207 4.40 -5.08 -15.09
C ILE A 207 5.25 -6.13 -15.81
N ARG A 208 4.64 -7.14 -16.45
CA ARG A 208 5.36 -8.15 -17.22
C ARG A 208 6.22 -7.54 -18.33
N GLN A 209 5.66 -6.58 -19.07
CA GLN A 209 6.39 -5.88 -20.13
C GLN A 209 7.60 -5.12 -19.59
N LYS A 210 7.44 -4.40 -18.48
CA LYS A 210 8.55 -3.69 -17.80
C LYS A 210 9.63 -4.65 -17.35
N LEU A 211 9.26 -5.76 -16.71
CA LEU A 211 10.22 -6.79 -16.29
C LEU A 211 11.01 -7.34 -17.49
N LEU A 212 10.34 -7.64 -18.61
CA LEU A 212 11.00 -8.14 -19.82
C LEU A 212 11.96 -7.10 -20.44
N GLN A 213 11.60 -5.82 -20.43
CA GLN A 213 12.46 -4.74 -20.93
C GLN A 213 13.74 -4.60 -20.10
N GLU A 214 13.62 -4.69 -18.77
CA GLU A 214 14.78 -4.62 -17.87
C GLU A 214 15.70 -5.86 -18.04
N ALA A 215 15.10 -7.04 -18.17
CA ALA A 215 15.88 -8.26 -18.48
C ALA A 215 16.67 -8.15 -19.78
N ALA A 216 16.06 -7.58 -20.83
CA ALA A 216 16.72 -7.40 -22.11
C ALA A 216 17.89 -6.40 -22.07
N LYS A 217 17.73 -5.29 -21.32
CA LYS A 217 18.83 -4.31 -21.12
C LYS A 217 20.04 -4.94 -20.44
N SER A 218 19.81 -5.82 -19.49
CA SER A 218 20.85 -6.49 -18.70
C SER A 218 21.62 -7.55 -19.45
N SER A 219 21.00 -8.16 -20.46
CA SER A 219 21.67 -9.13 -21.32
C SER A 219 22.58 -8.48 -22.38
N LEU A 220 22.52 -7.15 -22.52
CA LEU A 220 23.30 -6.37 -23.48
C LEU A 220 24.45 -5.57 -22.81
N ALA A 221 24.53 -5.57 -21.47
CA ALA A 221 25.54 -4.91 -20.67
C ALA A 221 26.56 -5.91 -20.12
#